data_1d64ff99b1a178acd4c276bae2abfb3e
#
_entry.id   1d64ff99b1a178acd4c276bae2abfb3e
#
_cell.length_a   1.000
_cell.length_b   1.000
_cell.length_c   1.000
_cell.angle_alpha   90.00
_cell.angle_beta   90.00
_cell.angle_gamma   90.00
#
_symmetry.space_group_name_H-M   'P 1'
#
loop_
_entity.id
_entity.type
_entity.pdbx_description
1 polymer ?
#
loop_
_entity_poly.entity_id
_entity_poly.type
_entity_poly.pdbx_seq_one_letter_code
_entity_poly.pdbx_strand_id
1 'polypeptide(L)'
;MAQDADEDHDRLGALVGALTRTAASAPPDGDPLEGATAAAAAVDRPGHGDQRACSGVTALFAADGTRLPAGSREITPVREDTLFDLASVTKVVTALTAATLIDDGVLDPHSPVAEHMRAPDPRITAHHLLTHTAGLPPVMPLWRLPGDRRARLEAVSSAPLVTAPGTAHAYSCIGFILLGALLEELTGTALPELARRRVLAPAGATSAGWEPCPERAARAAATEHQADPPRGLVRGTTHDETAWSLGGAGNAGVFATLEDALALGRVLAGRGPGPHLSPATRRLLTRDQLPAGVRTGAPWQQGCGLRIGQELETGAVLPRVVGHPGFTGTSVLADPGTGTVAVLLTNRVHPHRTRFTVERSRRELARLAFG
;
A
#
# COMPACT_ATOMS: atom_id res chain seq x y z
N MET A 1 7.60 22.78 -23.40
CA MET A 1 8.07 22.53 -22.02
C MET A 1 7.22 23.21 -20.95
N ALA A 2 7.05 24.55 -20.90
CA ALA A 2 6.15 25.17 -19.89
C ALA A 2 4.66 24.90 -20.18
N GLN A 3 4.23 24.91 -21.44
CA GLN A 3 2.86 24.59 -21.85
C GLN A 3 2.47 23.13 -21.55
N ASP A 4 3.37 22.17 -21.76
CA ASP A 4 3.12 20.75 -21.46
C ASP A 4 2.96 20.51 -19.96
N ALA A 5 3.69 21.25 -19.12
CA ALA A 5 3.59 21.15 -17.66
C ALA A 5 2.25 21.68 -17.13
N ASP A 6 1.74 22.78 -17.70
CA ASP A 6 0.42 23.37 -17.34
C ASP A 6 -0.71 22.42 -17.77
N GLU A 7 -0.66 21.84 -18.97
CA GLU A 7 -1.67 20.88 -19.42
C GLU A 7 -1.73 19.60 -18.56
N ASP A 8 -0.58 19.08 -18.16
CA ASP A 8 -0.52 17.89 -17.30
C ASP A 8 -1.01 18.19 -15.88
N HIS A 9 -0.73 19.40 -15.36
CA HIS A 9 -1.26 19.84 -14.07
C HIS A 9 -2.80 19.94 -14.10
N ASP A 10 -3.36 20.53 -15.15
CA ASP A 10 -4.81 20.62 -15.36
C ASP A 10 -5.46 19.23 -15.45
N ARG A 11 -4.82 18.28 -16.13
CA ARG A 11 -5.30 16.90 -16.26
C ARG A 11 -5.25 16.16 -14.91
N LEU A 12 -4.19 16.35 -14.12
CA LEU A 12 -4.08 15.74 -12.80
C LEU A 12 -5.13 16.32 -11.83
N GLY A 13 -5.35 17.62 -11.86
CA GLY A 13 -6.44 18.30 -11.15
C GLY A 13 -7.81 17.79 -11.55
N ALA A 14 -8.05 17.61 -12.87
CA ALA A 14 -9.28 17.02 -13.39
C ALA A 14 -9.51 15.59 -12.92
N LEU A 15 -8.46 14.77 -12.85
CA LEU A 15 -8.53 13.39 -12.36
C LEU A 15 -8.98 13.32 -10.90
N VAL A 16 -8.30 14.04 -9.98
CA VAL A 16 -8.67 14.01 -8.56
C VAL A 16 -10.02 14.69 -8.30
N GLY A 17 -10.33 15.76 -9.05
CA GLY A 17 -11.64 16.41 -9.01
C GLY A 17 -12.77 15.49 -9.49
N ALA A 18 -12.54 14.66 -10.49
CA ALA A 18 -13.52 13.66 -10.95
C ALA A 18 -13.78 12.61 -9.87
N LEU A 19 -12.75 12.14 -9.19
CA LEU A 19 -12.85 11.16 -8.10
C LEU A 19 -13.71 11.63 -6.92
N THR A 20 -13.74 12.95 -6.66
CA THR A 20 -14.38 13.50 -5.46
C THR A 20 -15.71 14.22 -5.75
N ARG A 21 -16.05 14.48 -7.01
CA ARG A 21 -17.29 15.22 -7.39
C ARG A 21 -18.56 14.52 -6.94
N THR A 22 -18.67 13.23 -7.14
CA THR A 22 -19.86 12.45 -6.80
C THR A 22 -20.14 12.47 -5.31
N ALA A 23 -19.08 12.41 -4.51
CA ALA A 23 -19.19 12.52 -3.05
C ALA A 23 -19.74 13.88 -2.60
N ALA A 24 -19.33 14.97 -3.25
CA ALA A 24 -19.77 16.32 -2.91
C ALA A 24 -21.22 16.60 -3.30
N SER A 25 -21.74 15.94 -4.35
CA SER A 25 -23.08 16.16 -4.91
C SER A 25 -24.14 15.15 -4.47
N ALA A 26 -23.77 14.11 -3.70
CA ALA A 26 -24.73 13.09 -3.24
C ALA A 26 -25.76 13.70 -2.28
N PRO A 27 -27.06 13.42 -2.47
CA PRO A 27 -28.11 13.90 -1.58
C PRO A 27 -27.94 13.34 -0.16
N PRO A 28 -28.45 14.04 0.89
CA PRO A 28 -28.30 13.59 2.29
C PRO A 28 -28.83 12.18 2.55
N ASP A 29 -29.89 11.78 1.83
CA ASP A 29 -30.59 10.50 1.97
C ASP A 29 -30.26 9.52 0.83
N GLY A 30 -29.26 9.82 -0.01
CA GLY A 30 -28.89 9.01 -1.17
C GLY A 30 -28.04 7.80 -0.81
N ASP A 31 -28.10 6.80 -1.69
CA ASP A 31 -27.32 5.58 -1.66
C ASP A 31 -25.80 5.88 -1.59
N PRO A 32 -25.00 4.99 -0.95
CA PRO A 32 -23.59 5.24 -0.70
C PRO A 32 -22.82 5.64 -1.96
N LEU A 33 -22.04 6.68 -1.82
CA LEU A 33 -21.32 7.44 -2.80
C LEU A 33 -20.57 6.60 -3.82
N GLU A 34 -20.85 6.80 -5.09
CA GLU A 34 -19.95 6.41 -6.17
C GLU A 34 -18.80 7.39 -6.24
N GLY A 35 -17.73 7.14 -5.48
CA GLY A 35 -16.54 7.99 -5.48
C GLY A 35 -15.83 8.02 -4.14
N ALA A 36 -14.65 8.64 -4.12
CA ALA A 36 -13.90 8.93 -2.92
C ALA A 36 -14.31 10.28 -2.36
N THR A 37 -14.24 10.47 -1.03
CA THR A 37 -14.43 11.81 -0.43
C THR A 37 -13.12 12.60 -0.42
N ALA A 38 -11.98 11.91 -0.43
CA ALA A 38 -10.64 12.46 -0.40
C ALA A 38 -9.78 11.86 -1.52
N ALA A 39 -9.08 12.71 -2.25
CA ALA A 39 -8.12 12.30 -3.26
C ALA A 39 -6.91 13.23 -3.30
N ALA A 40 -5.72 12.65 -3.45
CA ALA A 40 -4.49 13.35 -3.77
C ALA A 40 -3.71 12.54 -4.81
N ALA A 41 -3.07 13.21 -5.76
CA ALA A 41 -2.25 12.56 -6.77
C ALA A 41 -1.01 13.37 -7.08
N ALA A 42 0.05 12.67 -7.50
CA ALA A 42 1.25 13.31 -7.99
C ALA A 42 1.89 12.49 -9.13
N VAL A 43 2.54 13.22 -10.05
CA VAL A 43 3.42 12.68 -11.08
C VAL A 43 4.76 13.42 -10.96
N ASP A 44 5.84 12.66 -10.81
CA ASP A 44 7.20 13.19 -10.71
C ASP A 44 8.05 12.63 -11.85
N ARG A 45 8.53 13.52 -12.74
CA ARG A 45 9.39 13.17 -13.87
C ARG A 45 10.76 13.84 -13.74
N PRO A 46 11.84 13.07 -13.94
CA PRO A 46 13.18 13.66 -13.94
C PRO A 46 13.30 14.86 -14.89
N GLY A 47 13.83 15.95 -14.38
CA GLY A 47 14.03 17.18 -15.18
C GLY A 47 12.79 18.07 -15.36
N HIS A 48 11.59 17.64 -14.95
CA HIS A 48 10.34 18.40 -15.06
C HIS A 48 9.73 18.78 -13.70
N GLY A 49 10.30 18.26 -12.60
CA GLY A 49 9.73 18.41 -11.26
C GLY A 49 8.53 17.49 -11.02
N ASP A 50 7.88 17.72 -9.90
CA ASP A 50 6.65 17.02 -9.55
C ASP A 50 5.41 17.91 -9.72
N GLN A 51 4.35 17.31 -10.21
CA GLN A 51 3.02 17.90 -10.31
C GLN A 51 2.13 17.25 -9.28
N ARG A 52 1.32 18.05 -8.58
CA ARG A 52 0.49 17.59 -7.46
C ARG A 52 -0.91 18.15 -7.57
N ALA A 53 -1.87 17.36 -7.14
CA ALA A 53 -3.26 17.81 -7.04
C ALA A 53 -3.94 17.15 -5.85
N CYS A 54 -4.77 17.92 -5.14
CA CYS A 54 -5.58 17.48 -4.02
C CYS A 54 -7.03 17.90 -4.24
N SER A 55 -7.99 17.06 -3.83
CA SER A 55 -9.41 17.37 -3.95
C SER A 55 -10.22 16.69 -2.85
N GLY A 56 -11.36 17.29 -2.52
CA GLY A 56 -12.33 16.73 -1.58
C GLY A 56 -12.01 17.03 -0.11
N VAL A 57 -12.57 16.20 0.76
CA VAL A 57 -12.53 16.37 2.22
C VAL A 57 -12.19 15.06 2.92
N THR A 58 -11.56 15.17 4.10
CA THR A 58 -11.02 14.00 4.82
C THR A 58 -12.09 13.08 5.40
N ALA A 59 -13.29 13.59 5.67
CA ALA A 59 -14.45 12.83 6.14
C ALA A 59 -15.75 13.54 5.77
N LEU A 60 -16.81 12.76 5.53
CA LEU A 60 -18.19 13.26 5.36
C LEU A 60 -19.15 12.64 6.38
N PHE A 61 -18.69 11.66 7.18
CA PHE A 61 -19.51 10.92 8.12
C PHE A 61 -18.86 10.93 9.52
N ALA A 62 -19.69 10.96 10.54
CA ALA A 62 -19.30 10.89 11.94
C ALA A 62 -18.97 9.45 12.37
N ALA A 63 -18.46 9.29 13.59
CA ALA A 63 -18.07 8.00 14.14
C ALA A 63 -19.21 6.97 14.21
N ASP A 64 -20.45 7.42 14.33
CA ASP A 64 -21.66 6.59 14.34
C ASP A 64 -22.18 6.26 12.91
N GLY A 65 -21.52 6.74 11.87
CA GLY A 65 -21.92 6.55 10.48
C GLY A 65 -22.97 7.52 9.96
N THR A 66 -23.39 8.51 10.75
CA THR A 66 -24.28 9.58 10.30
C THR A 66 -23.51 10.61 9.46
N ARG A 67 -24.22 11.22 8.49
CA ARG A 67 -23.58 12.26 7.68
C ARG A 67 -23.36 13.53 8.51
N LEU A 68 -22.15 14.07 8.44
CA LEU A 68 -21.79 15.31 9.13
C LEU A 68 -22.57 16.50 8.54
N PRO A 69 -23.09 17.40 9.38
CA PRO A 69 -23.72 18.64 8.91
C PRO A 69 -22.74 19.47 8.08
N ALA A 70 -23.25 20.19 7.10
CA ALA A 70 -22.47 21.15 6.33
C ALA A 70 -21.82 22.18 7.29
N GLY A 71 -20.51 22.43 7.12
CA GLY A 71 -19.76 23.32 8.00
C GLY A 71 -19.24 22.68 9.28
N SER A 72 -19.42 21.37 9.49
CA SER A 72 -18.77 20.64 10.59
C SER A 72 -17.27 20.85 10.55
N ARG A 73 -16.64 21.04 11.72
CA ARG A 73 -15.18 21.18 11.85
C ARG A 73 -14.43 19.89 11.53
N GLU A 74 -15.10 18.77 11.50
CA GLU A 74 -14.54 17.47 11.10
C GLU A 74 -14.38 17.34 9.58
N ILE A 75 -15.14 18.13 8.83
CA ILE A 75 -15.04 18.22 7.37
C ILE A 75 -13.87 19.14 7.03
N THR A 76 -12.67 18.57 6.87
CA THR A 76 -11.48 19.33 6.53
C THR A 76 -11.05 19.08 5.08
N PRO A 77 -10.64 20.13 4.34
CA PRO A 77 -10.14 19.95 2.98
C PRO A 77 -8.92 19.02 2.95
N VAL A 78 -8.83 18.22 1.90
CA VAL A 78 -7.62 17.44 1.60
C VAL A 78 -6.48 18.39 1.23
N ARG A 79 -5.30 18.13 1.78
CA ARG A 79 -4.07 18.87 1.53
C ARG A 79 -2.94 17.88 1.27
N GLU A 80 -1.78 18.38 0.85
CA GLU A 80 -0.60 17.52 0.62
C GLU A 80 -0.09 16.85 1.89
N ASP A 81 -0.32 17.44 3.06
CA ASP A 81 0.02 16.89 4.38
C ASP A 81 -1.08 15.99 5.00
N THR A 82 -2.18 15.76 4.27
CA THR A 82 -3.21 14.81 4.68
C THR A 82 -2.64 13.40 4.69
N LEU A 83 -2.85 12.67 5.79
CA LEU A 83 -2.46 11.28 5.90
C LEU A 83 -3.52 10.37 5.28
N PHE A 84 -3.06 9.41 4.50
CA PHE A 84 -3.89 8.33 3.94
C PHE A 84 -3.39 6.98 4.45
N ASP A 85 -4.31 6.09 4.80
CA ASP A 85 -3.99 4.68 5.02
C ASP A 85 -3.59 4.05 3.68
N LEU A 86 -2.36 3.66 3.55
CA LEU A 86 -1.79 3.08 2.33
C LEU A 86 -2.28 1.65 2.06
N ALA A 87 -2.94 1.01 3.03
CA ALA A 87 -3.35 -0.38 2.94
C ALA A 87 -2.21 -1.29 2.42
N SER A 88 -2.45 -2.05 1.37
CA SER A 88 -1.44 -2.99 0.84
C SER A 88 -0.20 -2.35 0.20
N VAL A 89 -0.16 -1.03 -0.02
CA VAL A 89 1.11 -0.36 -0.39
C VAL A 89 2.14 -0.49 0.76
N THR A 90 1.70 -0.75 2.00
CA THR A 90 2.57 -1.14 3.12
C THR A 90 3.53 -2.28 2.75
N LYS A 91 3.10 -3.21 1.88
CA LYS A 91 3.96 -4.32 1.42
C LYS A 91 5.22 -3.84 0.70
N VAL A 92 5.16 -2.69 0.05
CA VAL A 92 6.34 -2.04 -0.56
C VAL A 92 7.36 -1.69 0.53
N VAL A 93 6.90 -1.10 1.63
CA VAL A 93 7.77 -0.74 2.76
C VAL A 93 8.38 -2.00 3.39
N THR A 94 7.56 -3.04 3.61
CA THR A 94 8.02 -4.32 4.17
C THR A 94 9.02 -5.01 3.24
N ALA A 95 8.77 -5.02 1.92
CA ALA A 95 9.68 -5.61 0.93
C ALA A 95 11.00 -4.84 0.83
N LEU A 96 10.97 -3.50 0.86
CA LEU A 96 12.18 -2.68 0.91
C LEU A 96 12.96 -2.92 2.21
N THR A 97 12.27 -3.10 3.34
CA THR A 97 12.92 -3.44 4.62
C THR A 97 13.61 -4.80 4.52
N ALA A 98 12.92 -5.83 3.99
CA ALA A 98 13.53 -7.14 3.73
C ALA A 98 14.73 -7.03 2.78
N ALA A 99 14.62 -6.21 1.72
CA ALA A 99 15.69 -5.99 0.75
C ALA A 99 16.96 -5.41 1.41
N THR A 100 16.84 -4.50 2.38
CA THR A 100 18.01 -4.00 3.12
C THR A 100 18.67 -5.08 3.98
N LEU A 101 17.89 -6.00 4.54
CA LEU A 101 18.42 -7.11 5.34
C LEU A 101 19.05 -8.19 4.46
N ILE A 102 18.58 -8.36 3.23
CA ILE A 102 19.22 -9.22 2.22
C ILE A 102 20.61 -8.67 1.86
N ASP A 103 20.70 -7.36 1.59
CA ASP A 103 21.99 -6.73 1.26
C ASP A 103 22.99 -6.75 2.42
N ASP A 104 22.52 -6.69 3.67
CA ASP A 104 23.36 -6.82 4.86
C ASP A 104 23.73 -8.28 5.17
N GLY A 105 23.18 -9.27 4.43
CA GLY A 105 23.39 -10.70 4.70
C GLY A 105 22.71 -11.21 5.97
N VAL A 106 21.77 -10.45 6.53
CA VAL A 106 20.97 -10.83 7.71
C VAL A 106 19.81 -11.75 7.32
N LEU A 107 19.23 -11.54 6.13
CA LEU A 107 18.16 -12.36 5.55
C LEU A 107 18.67 -13.03 4.28
N ASP A 108 18.78 -14.35 4.27
CA ASP A 108 18.84 -15.12 3.03
C ASP A 108 17.41 -15.38 2.55
N PRO A 109 16.99 -14.81 1.38
CA PRO A 109 15.63 -14.97 0.89
C PRO A 109 15.26 -16.44 0.57
N HIS A 110 16.24 -17.33 0.39
CA HIS A 110 16.04 -18.72 0.03
C HIS A 110 16.16 -19.71 1.20
N SER A 111 16.65 -19.28 2.36
CA SER A 111 16.66 -20.11 3.57
C SER A 111 15.24 -20.33 4.10
N PRO A 112 14.93 -21.52 4.63
CA PRO A 112 13.66 -21.82 5.26
C PRO A 112 13.33 -20.87 6.43
N VAL A 113 12.11 -20.33 6.47
CA VAL A 113 11.60 -19.56 7.62
C VAL A 113 11.68 -20.38 8.91
N ALA A 114 11.53 -21.71 8.79
CA ALA A 114 11.55 -22.65 9.90
C ALA A 114 12.91 -22.71 10.63
N GLU A 115 13.99 -22.19 10.05
CA GLU A 115 15.30 -22.08 10.73
C GLU A 115 15.31 -20.97 11.80
N HIS A 116 14.38 -20.02 11.71
CA HIS A 116 14.36 -18.84 12.58
C HIS A 116 13.12 -18.79 13.49
N MET A 117 11.98 -19.26 12.98
CA MET A 117 10.72 -19.25 13.72
C MET A 117 9.79 -20.35 13.23
N ARG A 118 8.74 -20.65 14.01
CA ARG A 118 7.71 -21.59 13.56
C ARG A 118 7.08 -21.10 12.25
N ALA A 119 6.98 -22.00 11.26
CA ALA A 119 6.36 -21.75 9.98
C ALA A 119 5.29 -22.82 9.67
N PRO A 120 4.26 -22.51 8.86
CA PRO A 120 3.20 -23.45 8.50
C PRO A 120 3.69 -24.69 7.72
N ASP A 121 4.76 -24.52 6.97
CA ASP A 121 5.46 -25.61 6.26
C ASP A 121 6.97 -25.32 6.29
N PRO A 122 7.83 -26.29 6.59
CA PRO A 122 9.27 -26.09 6.70
C PRO A 122 9.95 -25.68 5.39
N ARG A 123 9.29 -25.82 4.24
CA ARG A 123 9.81 -25.44 2.92
C ARG A 123 9.57 -23.97 2.59
N ILE A 124 8.75 -23.26 3.37
CA ILE A 124 8.47 -21.84 3.13
C ILE A 124 9.76 -21.02 3.35
N THR A 125 10.11 -20.18 2.37
CA THR A 125 11.22 -19.25 2.44
C THR A 125 10.72 -17.81 2.42
N ALA A 126 11.56 -16.83 2.78
CA ALA A 126 11.21 -15.42 2.64
C ALA A 126 10.90 -15.04 1.18
N HIS A 127 11.58 -15.67 0.21
CA HIS A 127 11.27 -15.51 -1.22
C HIS A 127 9.83 -15.94 -1.55
N HIS A 128 9.37 -17.07 -1.02
CA HIS A 128 7.97 -17.50 -1.19
C HIS A 128 6.97 -16.50 -0.61
N LEU A 129 7.28 -15.91 0.55
CA LEU A 129 6.43 -14.89 1.18
C LEU A 129 6.39 -13.60 0.34
N LEU A 130 7.54 -13.12 -0.10
CA LEU A 130 7.69 -11.92 -0.93
C LEU A 130 7.03 -12.04 -2.31
N THR A 131 6.95 -13.25 -2.86
CA THR A 131 6.41 -13.51 -4.21
C THR A 131 4.99 -14.07 -4.19
N HIS A 132 4.34 -14.16 -3.02
CA HIS A 132 3.02 -14.76 -2.87
C HIS A 132 2.90 -16.20 -3.38
N THR A 133 3.99 -16.97 -3.23
CA THR A 133 4.03 -18.39 -3.63
C THR A 133 4.18 -19.34 -2.43
N ALA A 134 4.01 -18.84 -1.20
CA ALA A 134 4.09 -19.67 0.00
C ALA A 134 2.93 -20.66 0.19
N GLY A 135 1.87 -20.53 -0.61
CA GLY A 135 0.66 -21.38 -0.49
C GLY A 135 -0.23 -21.02 0.69
N LEU A 136 -0.02 -19.88 1.32
CA LEU A 136 -0.80 -19.38 2.44
C LEU A 136 -2.17 -18.84 2.00
N PRO A 137 -3.22 -18.91 2.85
CA PRO A 137 -4.52 -18.34 2.53
C PRO A 137 -4.40 -16.82 2.31
N PRO A 138 -5.25 -16.22 1.46
CA PRO A 138 -5.23 -14.79 1.19
C PRO A 138 -5.39 -13.92 2.44
N VAL A 139 -6.34 -14.30 3.30
CA VAL A 139 -6.70 -13.61 4.55
C VAL A 139 -7.08 -14.61 5.63
N MET A 140 -6.98 -14.20 6.89
CA MET A 140 -7.51 -14.90 8.06
C MET A 140 -8.14 -13.87 9.00
N PRO A 141 -9.32 -14.14 9.59
CA PRO A 141 -9.99 -13.20 10.48
C PRO A 141 -9.34 -13.20 11.88
N LEU A 142 -8.08 -12.78 11.97
CA LEU A 142 -7.30 -12.83 13.23
C LEU A 142 -7.91 -11.99 14.34
N TRP A 143 -8.64 -10.93 14.00
CA TRP A 143 -9.36 -10.09 14.97
C TRP A 143 -10.46 -10.84 15.73
N ARG A 144 -10.95 -11.98 15.21
CA ARG A 144 -11.93 -12.84 15.86
C ARG A 144 -11.31 -13.86 16.81
N LEU A 145 -9.98 -14.04 16.72
CA LEU A 145 -9.27 -14.96 17.61
C LEU A 145 -9.05 -14.30 18.98
N PRO A 146 -9.29 -15.05 20.08
CA PRO A 146 -8.96 -14.55 21.40
C PRO A 146 -7.44 -14.44 21.58
N GLY A 147 -7.04 -13.64 22.57
CA GLY A 147 -5.64 -13.48 22.91
C GLY A 147 -5.00 -12.21 22.35
N ASP A 148 -3.71 -12.12 22.54
CA ASP A 148 -2.88 -10.99 22.18
C ASP A 148 -2.24 -11.15 20.77
N ARG A 149 -1.34 -10.24 20.42
CA ARG A 149 -0.56 -10.28 19.18
C ARG A 149 0.17 -11.61 18.99
N ARG A 150 0.76 -12.15 20.08
CA ARG A 150 1.53 -13.40 20.05
C ARG A 150 0.63 -14.58 19.67
N ALA A 151 -0.54 -14.72 20.31
CA ALA A 151 -1.48 -15.79 20.00
C ALA A 151 -1.95 -15.74 18.53
N ARG A 152 -2.18 -14.53 17.99
CA ARG A 152 -2.56 -14.35 16.57
C ARG A 152 -1.41 -14.70 15.61
N LEU A 153 -0.16 -14.37 15.95
CA LEU A 153 1.01 -14.77 15.15
C LEU A 153 1.25 -16.28 15.21
N GLU A 154 0.98 -16.94 16.34
CA GLU A 154 1.01 -18.41 16.45
C GLU A 154 -0.05 -19.05 15.52
N ALA A 155 -1.24 -18.46 15.40
CA ALA A 155 -2.25 -18.90 14.44
C ALA A 155 -1.78 -18.76 12.99
N VAL A 156 -1.12 -17.64 12.65
CA VAL A 156 -0.49 -17.43 11.33
C VAL A 156 0.58 -18.49 11.06
N SER A 157 1.45 -18.76 12.03
CA SER A 157 2.53 -19.76 11.94
C SER A 157 2.03 -21.21 11.89
N SER A 158 0.72 -21.40 12.04
CA SER A 158 0.05 -22.72 11.96
C SER A 158 -1.05 -22.73 10.90
N ALA A 159 -1.11 -21.71 10.03
CA ALA A 159 -2.15 -21.59 9.01
C ALA A 159 -2.13 -22.78 8.03
N PRO A 160 -3.28 -23.35 7.68
CA PRO A 160 -3.35 -24.41 6.68
C PRO A 160 -2.96 -23.86 5.31
N LEU A 161 -2.13 -24.60 4.57
CA LEU A 161 -1.78 -24.22 3.21
C LEU A 161 -2.93 -24.55 2.24
N VAL A 162 -3.12 -23.66 1.25
CA VAL A 162 -4.07 -23.86 0.13
C VAL A 162 -3.39 -24.51 -1.08
N THR A 163 -2.06 -24.36 -1.20
CA THR A 163 -1.22 -25.03 -2.21
C THR A 163 0.15 -25.34 -1.61
N ALA A 164 0.92 -26.21 -2.26
CA ALA A 164 2.32 -26.42 -1.84
C ALA A 164 3.17 -25.17 -2.12
N PRO A 165 4.16 -24.86 -1.26
CA PRO A 165 5.08 -23.74 -1.49
C PRO A 165 5.76 -23.84 -2.86
N GLY A 166 5.84 -22.70 -3.58
CA GLY A 166 6.47 -22.59 -4.90
C GLY A 166 5.65 -23.12 -6.09
N THR A 167 4.44 -23.65 -5.89
CA THR A 167 3.67 -24.30 -6.97
C THR A 167 2.61 -23.40 -7.62
N ALA A 168 2.15 -22.36 -6.92
CA ALA A 168 1.13 -21.44 -7.41
C ALA A 168 1.39 -20.01 -6.87
N HIS A 169 0.97 -19.01 -7.64
CA HIS A 169 0.88 -17.64 -7.15
C HIS A 169 -0.53 -17.40 -6.58
N ALA A 170 -0.60 -17.04 -5.30
CA ALA A 170 -1.84 -16.68 -4.63
C ALA A 170 -1.55 -15.48 -3.70
N TYR A 171 -2.05 -14.29 -4.09
CA TYR A 171 -1.88 -13.09 -3.28
C TYR A 171 -2.33 -13.32 -1.83
N SER A 172 -1.41 -13.15 -0.88
CA SER A 172 -1.65 -13.44 0.53
C SER A 172 -1.20 -12.29 1.44
N CYS A 173 -2.13 -11.72 2.21
CA CYS A 173 -1.83 -10.83 3.31
C CYS A 173 -1.13 -11.59 4.45
N ILE A 174 -1.52 -12.86 4.67
CA ILE A 174 -0.94 -13.72 5.71
C ILE A 174 0.55 -13.94 5.48
N GLY A 175 0.96 -14.11 4.22
CA GLY A 175 2.39 -14.20 3.87
C GLY A 175 3.20 -12.99 4.30
N PHE A 176 2.67 -11.78 4.12
CA PHE A 176 3.35 -10.57 4.54
C PHE A 176 3.29 -10.29 6.05
N ILE A 177 2.26 -10.81 6.75
CA ILE A 177 2.25 -10.82 8.22
C ILE A 177 3.37 -11.72 8.74
N LEU A 178 3.49 -12.94 8.19
CA LEU A 178 4.55 -13.88 8.55
C LEU A 178 5.95 -13.32 8.21
N LEU A 179 6.08 -12.66 7.04
CA LEU A 179 7.33 -11.97 6.67
C LEU A 179 7.69 -10.89 7.68
N GLY A 180 6.74 -10.03 8.08
CA GLY A 180 6.98 -9.01 9.10
C GLY A 180 7.47 -9.61 10.41
N ALA A 181 6.84 -10.70 10.87
CA ALA A 181 7.26 -11.41 12.07
C ALA A 181 8.68 -12.02 11.94
N LEU A 182 9.02 -12.56 10.76
CA LEU A 182 10.38 -13.06 10.47
C LEU A 182 11.42 -11.93 10.57
N LEU A 183 11.13 -10.74 10.01
CA LEU A 183 12.06 -9.62 10.09
C LEU A 183 12.26 -9.13 11.53
N GLU A 184 11.20 -9.16 12.36
CA GLU A 184 11.28 -8.86 13.80
C GLU A 184 12.13 -9.90 14.53
N GLU A 185 11.94 -11.19 14.25
CA GLU A 185 12.70 -12.28 14.86
C GLU A 185 14.21 -12.17 14.54
N LEU A 186 14.55 -11.95 13.28
CA LEU A 186 15.93 -11.83 12.82
C LEU A 186 16.68 -10.62 13.41
N THR A 187 15.96 -9.54 13.73
CA THR A 187 16.59 -8.26 14.11
C THR A 187 16.37 -7.88 15.57
N GLY A 188 15.44 -8.56 16.26
CA GLY A 188 15.01 -8.17 17.62
C GLY A 188 14.33 -6.79 17.66
N THR A 189 13.93 -6.24 16.50
CA THR A 189 13.38 -4.89 16.39
C THR A 189 11.98 -4.96 15.80
N ALA A 190 11.01 -4.29 16.43
CA ALA A 190 9.63 -4.23 15.89
C ALA A 190 9.61 -3.68 14.47
N LEU A 191 8.78 -4.26 13.59
CA LEU A 191 8.72 -3.93 12.17
C LEU A 191 8.53 -2.42 11.89
N PRO A 192 7.65 -1.69 12.62
CA PRO A 192 7.51 -0.25 12.40
C PRO A 192 8.81 0.53 12.61
N GLU A 193 9.55 0.22 13.65
CA GLU A 193 10.83 0.89 13.95
C GLU A 193 11.93 0.44 12.99
N LEU A 194 11.98 -0.84 12.63
CA LEU A 194 12.91 -1.37 11.66
C LEU A 194 12.71 -0.69 10.28
N ALA A 195 11.48 -0.62 9.81
CA ALA A 195 11.12 0.03 8.55
C ALA A 195 11.40 1.54 8.59
N ARG A 196 11.11 2.20 9.72
CA ARG A 196 11.44 3.61 9.90
C ARG A 196 12.93 3.87 9.72
N ARG A 197 13.78 3.07 10.37
CA ARG A 197 15.25 3.24 10.32
C ARG A 197 15.83 2.87 8.96
N ARG A 198 15.33 1.81 8.36
CA ARG A 198 15.93 1.21 7.16
C ARG A 198 15.40 1.79 5.86
N VAL A 199 14.17 2.28 5.85
CA VAL A 199 13.48 2.69 4.60
C VAL A 199 12.92 4.10 4.70
N LEU A 200 12.03 4.37 5.67
CA LEU A 200 11.24 5.59 5.65
C LEU A 200 12.10 6.84 5.92
N ALA A 201 12.89 6.84 7.00
CA ALA A 201 13.76 7.98 7.32
C ALA A 201 14.86 8.20 6.26
N PRO A 202 15.58 7.16 5.77
CA PRO A 202 16.51 7.33 4.66
C PRO A 202 15.88 7.86 3.37
N ALA A 203 14.61 7.50 3.08
CA ALA A 203 13.88 8.00 1.92
C ALA A 203 13.38 9.44 2.09
N GLY A 204 13.43 10.01 3.29
CA GLY A 204 12.83 11.31 3.61
C GLY A 204 11.32 11.23 3.85
N ALA A 205 10.73 10.03 3.91
CA ALA A 205 9.31 9.80 4.21
C ALA A 205 9.06 9.88 5.73
N THR A 206 9.34 11.06 6.31
CA THR A 206 9.39 11.24 7.77
C THR A 206 8.03 11.29 8.44
N SER A 207 6.97 11.46 7.66
CA SER A 207 5.60 11.45 8.13
C SER A 207 4.96 10.08 8.01
N ALA A 208 5.57 9.16 7.24
CA ALA A 208 5.06 7.82 7.04
C ALA A 208 5.33 6.90 8.25
N GLY A 209 4.43 5.97 8.51
CA GLY A 209 4.56 4.96 9.57
C GLY A 209 3.24 4.33 9.96
N TRP A 210 3.33 3.34 10.85
CA TRP A 210 2.17 2.76 11.50
C TRP A 210 1.73 3.66 12.67
N GLU A 211 0.43 3.69 12.93
CA GLU A 211 -0.16 4.39 14.08
C GLU A 211 0.30 5.86 14.23
N PRO A 212 -0.21 6.78 13.40
CA PRO A 212 0.10 8.19 13.55
C PRO A 212 -0.30 8.71 14.94
N CYS A 213 0.46 9.66 15.48
CA CYS A 213 0.11 10.28 16.77
C CYS A 213 -1.32 10.90 16.73
N PRO A 214 -1.99 11.07 17.89
CA PRO A 214 -3.40 11.50 17.93
C PRO A 214 -3.69 12.76 17.12
N GLU A 215 -2.81 13.77 17.13
CA GLU A 215 -2.98 15.02 16.41
C GLU A 215 -2.96 14.82 14.90
N ARG A 216 -2.14 13.90 14.41
CA ARG A 216 -2.04 13.54 13.00
C ARG A 216 -3.17 12.59 12.60
N ALA A 217 -3.52 11.64 13.45
CA ALA A 217 -4.65 10.73 13.28
C ALA A 217 -5.95 11.48 13.04
N ALA A 218 -6.21 12.53 13.81
CA ALA A 218 -7.39 13.39 13.68
C ALA A 218 -7.49 14.09 12.31
N ARG A 219 -6.38 14.27 11.59
CA ARG A 219 -6.32 14.90 10.26
C ARG A 219 -6.24 13.90 9.11
N ALA A 220 -6.16 12.62 9.40
CA ALA A 220 -6.12 11.58 8.39
C ALA A 220 -7.44 11.52 7.60
N ALA A 221 -7.37 11.10 6.35
CA ALA A 221 -8.56 10.75 5.57
C ALA A 221 -9.24 9.55 6.23
N ALA A 222 -10.53 9.70 6.58
CA ALA A 222 -11.32 8.62 7.16
C ALA A 222 -11.50 7.50 6.14
N THR A 223 -11.45 6.26 6.62
CA THR A 223 -11.69 5.07 5.80
C THR A 223 -13.12 4.55 6.03
N GLU A 224 -13.32 3.34 6.39
CA GLU A 224 -14.60 2.68 6.43
C GLU A 224 -15.28 2.79 7.80
N HIS A 225 -16.61 2.81 7.81
CA HIS A 225 -17.38 2.53 9.01
C HIS A 225 -17.51 1.01 9.18
N GLN A 226 -16.75 0.47 10.14
CA GLN A 226 -16.69 -0.98 10.37
C GLN A 226 -17.64 -1.42 11.48
N ALA A 227 -18.55 -2.33 11.13
CA ALA A 227 -19.46 -2.96 12.07
C ALA A 227 -18.90 -4.28 12.65
N ASP A 228 -18.01 -4.94 11.91
CA ASP A 228 -17.32 -6.18 12.31
C ASP A 228 -15.83 -6.14 11.89
N PRO A 229 -14.90 -5.96 12.81
CA PRO A 229 -15.09 -5.64 14.24
C PRO A 229 -15.82 -4.29 14.44
N PRO A 230 -16.53 -4.10 15.58
CA PRO A 230 -17.33 -2.89 15.81
C PRO A 230 -16.43 -1.70 16.17
N ARG A 231 -15.78 -1.12 15.17
CA ARG A 231 -14.83 -0.01 15.29
C ARG A 231 -15.45 1.36 15.01
N GLY A 232 -16.70 1.40 14.48
CA GLY A 232 -17.29 2.63 13.97
C GLY A 232 -16.51 3.17 12.76
N LEU A 233 -16.49 4.49 12.59
CA LEU A 233 -15.71 5.13 11.51
C LEU A 233 -14.22 5.05 11.84
N VAL A 234 -13.49 4.34 11.02
CA VAL A 234 -12.04 4.17 11.14
C VAL A 234 -11.33 5.40 10.57
N ARG A 235 -10.59 6.12 11.42
CA ARG A 235 -9.81 7.29 11.06
C ARG A 235 -8.50 7.33 11.85
N GLY A 236 -7.38 7.45 11.14
CA GLY A 236 -6.06 7.50 11.76
C GLY A 236 -5.61 6.22 12.46
N THR A 237 -6.35 5.13 12.28
CA THR A 237 -5.98 3.77 12.68
C THR A 237 -6.09 2.85 11.49
N THR A 238 -5.30 1.77 11.47
CA THR A 238 -5.22 0.83 10.35
C THR A 238 -6.59 0.31 9.93
N HIS A 239 -6.94 0.46 8.65
CA HIS A 239 -8.21 0.00 8.07
C HIS A 239 -8.31 -1.54 8.05
N ASP A 240 -7.25 -2.23 7.60
CA ASP A 240 -7.19 -3.70 7.54
C ASP A 240 -7.40 -4.30 8.95
N GLU A 241 -8.47 -5.06 9.12
CA GLU A 241 -8.90 -5.60 10.40
C GLU A 241 -7.85 -6.54 11.01
N THR A 242 -7.19 -7.32 10.15
CA THR A 242 -6.16 -8.27 10.57
C THR A 242 -4.91 -7.53 11.04
N ALA A 243 -4.40 -6.58 10.25
CA ALA A 243 -3.24 -5.78 10.64
C ALA A 243 -3.52 -4.92 11.89
N TRP A 244 -4.73 -4.33 11.99
CA TRP A 244 -5.16 -3.62 13.19
C TRP A 244 -5.12 -4.51 14.43
N SER A 245 -5.63 -5.73 14.35
CA SER A 245 -5.64 -6.66 15.48
C SER A 245 -4.24 -7.07 15.97
N LEU A 246 -3.22 -6.81 15.14
CA LEU A 246 -1.81 -7.08 15.44
C LEU A 246 -1.03 -5.82 15.90
N GLY A 247 -1.68 -4.64 15.97
CA GLY A 247 -0.99 -3.39 16.26
C GLY A 247 -0.01 -2.97 15.14
N GLY A 248 -0.37 -3.27 13.89
CA GLY A 248 0.48 -3.09 12.73
C GLY A 248 1.14 -4.40 12.26
N ALA A 249 1.24 -4.57 10.96
CA ALA A 249 1.80 -5.79 10.37
C ALA A 249 2.42 -5.51 8.98
N GLY A 250 3.15 -6.48 8.45
CA GLY A 250 3.84 -6.33 7.17
C GLY A 250 2.92 -6.22 5.95
N ASN A 251 1.64 -6.56 6.08
CA ASN A 251 0.68 -6.53 4.98
C ASN A 251 -0.03 -5.19 4.79
N ALA A 252 -0.23 -4.41 5.87
CA ALA A 252 -0.99 -3.15 5.88
C ALA A 252 -0.69 -2.32 7.14
N GLY A 253 -1.13 -1.04 7.14
CA GLY A 253 -1.14 -0.17 8.31
C GLY A 253 -0.22 1.04 8.22
N VAL A 254 0.60 1.18 7.18
CA VAL A 254 1.36 2.41 6.96
C VAL A 254 0.43 3.53 6.54
N PHE A 255 0.51 4.64 7.24
CA PHE A 255 -0.03 5.95 6.84
C PHE A 255 1.05 6.77 6.18
N ALA A 256 0.70 7.57 5.18
CA ALA A 256 1.62 8.46 4.50
C ALA A 256 0.91 9.71 3.96
N THR A 257 1.67 10.78 3.82
CA THR A 257 1.29 11.96 3.03
C THR A 257 1.60 11.73 1.55
N LEU A 258 1.19 12.68 0.70
CA LEU A 258 1.53 12.64 -0.72
C LEU A 258 3.05 12.67 -0.94
N GLU A 259 3.79 13.51 -0.19
CA GLU A 259 5.25 13.58 -0.28
C GLU A 259 5.93 12.29 0.18
N ASP A 260 5.48 11.69 1.31
CA ASP A 260 6.04 10.42 1.77
C ASP A 260 5.85 9.31 0.72
N ALA A 261 4.68 9.26 0.07
CA ALA A 261 4.39 8.28 -0.97
C ALA A 261 5.23 8.52 -2.24
N LEU A 262 5.47 9.79 -2.61
CA LEU A 262 6.42 10.15 -3.68
C LEU A 262 7.84 9.73 -3.34
N ALA A 263 8.28 9.95 -2.10
CA ALA A 263 9.60 9.53 -1.64
C ALA A 263 9.79 8.02 -1.78
N LEU A 264 8.81 7.21 -1.39
CA LEU A 264 8.82 5.75 -1.62
C LEU A 264 8.87 5.41 -3.11
N GLY A 265 8.10 6.10 -3.94
CA GLY A 265 8.13 5.94 -5.39
C GLY A 265 9.50 6.25 -5.99
N ARG A 266 10.18 7.30 -5.52
CA ARG A 266 11.55 7.66 -5.94
C ARG A 266 12.55 6.56 -5.59
N VAL A 267 12.43 5.92 -4.42
CA VAL A 267 13.24 4.75 -4.05
C VAL A 267 13.01 3.60 -5.04
N LEU A 268 11.75 3.30 -5.40
CA LEU A 268 11.43 2.28 -6.40
C LEU A 268 11.97 2.63 -7.79
N ALA A 269 11.91 3.90 -8.18
CA ALA A 269 12.50 4.41 -9.42
C ALA A 269 14.04 4.37 -9.43
N GLY A 270 14.67 4.07 -8.30
CA GLY A 270 16.13 4.03 -8.17
C GLY A 270 16.77 5.41 -8.10
N ARG A 271 16.02 6.43 -7.64
CA ARG A 271 16.50 7.82 -7.50
C ARG A 271 16.09 8.46 -6.17
N GLY A 272 16.65 9.61 -5.87
CA GLY A 272 16.42 10.32 -4.60
C GLY A 272 17.11 9.66 -3.41
N PRO A 273 16.91 10.21 -2.22
CA PRO A 273 17.40 9.61 -0.99
C PRO A 273 16.68 8.29 -0.73
N GLY A 274 17.32 7.37 -0.02
CA GLY A 274 16.71 6.08 0.32
C GLY A 274 17.74 5.04 0.74
N PRO A 275 17.28 3.83 1.03
CA PRO A 275 18.17 2.73 1.32
C PRO A 275 19.05 2.43 0.10
N HIS A 276 20.34 2.25 0.37
CA HIS A 276 21.24 1.75 -0.67
C HIS A 276 20.95 0.27 -0.89
N LEU A 277 20.52 -0.09 -2.11
CA LEU A 277 20.27 -1.47 -2.49
C LEU A 277 21.22 -1.87 -3.62
N SER A 278 21.86 -3.03 -3.48
CA SER A 278 22.72 -3.58 -4.52
C SER A 278 21.96 -3.82 -5.83
N PRO A 279 22.65 -3.83 -6.98
CA PRO A 279 22.01 -4.18 -8.24
C PRO A 279 21.34 -5.56 -8.23
N ALA A 280 21.86 -6.52 -7.45
CA ALA A 280 21.27 -7.85 -7.29
C ALA A 280 19.92 -7.77 -6.59
N THR A 281 19.86 -7.10 -5.45
CA THR A 281 18.63 -6.93 -4.65
C THR A 281 17.60 -6.08 -5.38
N ARG A 282 18.01 -5.03 -6.11
CA ARG A 282 17.10 -4.29 -6.99
C ARG A 282 16.46 -5.19 -8.05
N ARG A 283 17.20 -6.15 -8.62
CA ARG A 283 16.62 -7.12 -9.57
C ARG A 283 15.59 -8.04 -8.92
N LEU A 284 15.74 -8.42 -7.65
CA LEU A 284 14.70 -9.19 -6.94
C LEU A 284 13.38 -8.42 -6.87
N LEU A 285 13.43 -7.11 -6.68
CA LEU A 285 12.23 -6.26 -6.63
C LEU A 285 11.61 -6.01 -8.01
N THR A 286 12.44 -5.81 -9.06
CA THR A 286 12.01 -5.24 -10.34
C THR A 286 12.01 -6.22 -11.52
N ARG A 287 12.28 -7.51 -11.28
CA ARG A 287 12.18 -8.59 -12.27
C ARG A 287 11.24 -9.67 -11.78
N ASP A 288 10.63 -10.37 -12.71
CA ASP A 288 9.77 -11.52 -12.38
C ASP A 288 10.55 -12.56 -11.56
N GLN A 289 9.99 -12.94 -10.44
CA GLN A 289 10.57 -13.88 -9.47
C GLN A 289 9.74 -15.17 -9.38
N LEU A 290 8.70 -15.33 -10.20
CA LEU A 290 7.88 -16.52 -10.15
C LEU A 290 8.63 -17.74 -10.69
N PRO A 291 8.44 -18.92 -10.07
CA PRO A 291 8.97 -20.17 -10.61
C PRO A 291 8.50 -20.43 -12.04
N ALA A 292 9.31 -21.19 -12.79
CA ALA A 292 8.95 -21.57 -14.15
C ALA A 292 7.55 -22.23 -14.20
N GLY A 293 6.70 -21.74 -15.09
CA GLY A 293 5.32 -22.22 -15.24
C GLY A 293 4.29 -21.59 -14.31
N VAL A 294 4.70 -20.92 -13.23
CA VAL A 294 3.79 -20.19 -12.35
C VAL A 294 3.49 -18.80 -12.95
N ARG A 295 2.24 -18.37 -12.88
CA ARG A 295 1.76 -17.08 -13.40
C ARG A 295 0.84 -16.41 -12.39
N THR A 296 0.75 -15.09 -12.43
CA THR A 296 -0.16 -14.32 -11.56
C THR A 296 -1.64 -14.49 -11.96
N GLY A 297 -1.92 -14.97 -13.17
CA GLY A 297 -3.27 -14.97 -13.73
C GLY A 297 -3.79 -13.58 -14.13
N ALA A 298 -2.92 -12.57 -14.14
CA ALA A 298 -3.20 -11.17 -14.47
C ALA A 298 -2.15 -10.63 -15.45
N PRO A 299 -2.35 -9.47 -16.10
CA PRO A 299 -1.43 -8.89 -17.07
C PRO A 299 -0.14 -8.30 -16.46
N TRP A 300 0.17 -8.61 -15.21
CA TRP A 300 1.38 -8.17 -14.50
C TRP A 300 2.18 -9.37 -13.98
N GLN A 301 3.48 -9.16 -13.77
CA GLN A 301 4.44 -10.12 -13.23
C GLN A 301 4.70 -9.81 -11.75
N GLN A 302 5.32 -10.75 -11.02
CA GLN A 302 5.57 -10.64 -9.59
C GLN A 302 7.07 -10.54 -9.27
N GLY A 303 7.50 -9.39 -8.75
CA GLY A 303 8.78 -9.24 -8.06
C GLY A 303 8.66 -9.52 -6.56
N CYS A 304 9.74 -9.41 -5.82
CA CYS A 304 9.71 -9.49 -4.36
C CYS A 304 8.92 -8.32 -3.78
N GLY A 305 7.65 -8.53 -3.46
CA GLY A 305 6.73 -7.55 -2.88
C GLY A 305 6.19 -6.48 -3.83
N LEU A 306 6.54 -6.52 -5.11
CA LEU A 306 6.08 -5.56 -6.10
C LEU A 306 5.35 -6.26 -7.25
N ARG A 307 4.30 -5.65 -7.76
CA ARG A 307 3.78 -5.95 -9.09
C ARG A 307 4.67 -5.31 -10.14
N ILE A 308 4.87 -5.99 -11.27
CA ILE A 308 5.67 -5.55 -12.40
C ILE A 308 4.76 -5.55 -13.63
N GLY A 309 4.60 -4.39 -14.24
CA GLY A 309 3.65 -4.16 -15.33
C GLY A 309 2.40 -3.43 -14.82
N GLN A 310 2.04 -2.36 -15.52
CA GLN A 310 0.82 -1.60 -15.30
C GLN A 310 -0.04 -1.61 -16.56
N GLU A 311 -1.25 -2.12 -16.43
CA GLU A 311 -2.22 -2.11 -17.53
C GLU A 311 -2.83 -0.71 -17.70
N LEU A 312 -2.97 -0.27 -18.94
CA LEU A 312 -3.69 0.94 -19.36
C LEU A 312 -5.15 0.61 -19.75
N GLU A 313 -5.99 1.64 -19.91
CA GLU A 313 -7.38 1.46 -20.36
C GLU A 313 -7.49 0.82 -21.76
N THR A 314 -6.47 1.01 -22.58
CA THR A 314 -6.37 0.40 -23.92
C THR A 314 -6.07 -1.10 -23.91
N GLY A 315 -5.82 -1.70 -22.73
CA GLY A 315 -5.31 -3.06 -22.57
C GLY A 315 -3.79 -3.20 -22.80
N ALA A 316 -3.10 -2.13 -23.21
CA ALA A 316 -1.64 -2.14 -23.28
C ALA A 316 -1.04 -2.22 -21.87
N VAL A 317 0.09 -2.89 -21.75
CA VAL A 317 0.82 -3.04 -20.49
C VAL A 317 2.13 -2.28 -20.56
N LEU A 318 2.42 -1.49 -19.54
CA LEU A 318 3.70 -0.81 -19.31
C LEU A 318 4.63 -1.76 -18.55
N PRO A 319 5.51 -2.53 -19.22
CA PRO A 319 6.14 -3.71 -18.64
C PRO A 319 7.24 -3.41 -17.62
N ARG A 320 7.73 -2.17 -17.57
CA ARG A 320 8.79 -1.75 -16.63
C ARG A 320 8.26 -1.05 -15.38
N VAL A 321 6.97 -0.67 -15.39
CA VAL A 321 6.38 0.01 -14.24
C VAL A 321 6.22 -0.97 -13.10
N VAL A 322 6.78 -0.63 -11.95
CA VAL A 322 6.72 -1.42 -10.72
C VAL A 322 5.95 -0.67 -9.64
N GLY A 323 5.36 -1.38 -8.70
CA GLY A 323 4.67 -0.76 -7.58
C GLY A 323 3.63 -1.65 -6.94
N HIS A 324 2.71 -1.05 -6.19
CA HIS A 324 1.62 -1.78 -5.55
C HIS A 324 0.37 -0.91 -5.37
N PRO A 325 -0.83 -1.46 -5.60
CA PRO A 325 -2.09 -0.81 -5.25
C PRO A 325 -2.49 -1.09 -3.80
N GLY A 326 -3.23 -0.17 -3.18
CA GLY A 326 -3.85 -0.34 -1.87
C GLY A 326 -5.36 -0.49 -1.93
N PHE A 327 -5.94 -1.26 -1.01
CA PHE A 327 -7.39 -1.51 -0.95
C PHE A 327 -8.20 -0.23 -0.71
N THR A 328 -7.68 0.69 0.06
CA THR A 328 -8.26 2.02 0.34
C THR A 328 -8.32 2.93 -0.88
N GLY A 329 -7.75 2.49 -2.01
CA GLY A 329 -7.73 3.26 -3.27
C GLY A 329 -6.41 3.97 -3.52
N THR A 330 -5.37 3.61 -2.79
CA THR A 330 -4.02 4.14 -2.95
C THR A 330 -3.23 3.37 -4.00
N SER A 331 -2.20 3.96 -4.57
CA SER A 331 -1.17 3.28 -5.37
C SER A 331 0.11 4.10 -5.43
N VAL A 332 1.25 3.40 -5.47
CA VAL A 332 2.57 3.97 -5.76
C VAL A 332 3.16 3.18 -6.91
N LEU A 333 3.47 3.87 -7.99
CA LEU A 333 4.01 3.31 -9.23
C LEU A 333 5.31 4.03 -9.59
N ALA A 334 6.27 3.31 -10.14
CA ALA A 334 7.53 3.86 -10.61
C ALA A 334 8.04 3.12 -11.86
N ASP A 335 8.67 3.83 -12.78
CA ASP A 335 9.45 3.21 -13.87
C ASP A 335 10.95 3.40 -13.59
N PRO A 336 11.66 2.33 -13.18
CA PRO A 336 13.12 2.41 -12.96
C PRO A 336 13.95 2.78 -14.20
N GLY A 337 13.37 2.64 -15.40
CA GLY A 337 14.05 2.98 -16.66
C GLY A 337 14.04 4.47 -16.97
N THR A 338 12.94 5.16 -16.65
CA THR A 338 12.80 6.62 -16.86
C THR A 338 12.99 7.42 -15.59
N GLY A 339 12.88 6.79 -14.43
CA GLY A 339 12.86 7.47 -13.13
C GLY A 339 11.52 8.13 -12.80
N THR A 340 10.49 7.95 -13.62
CA THR A 340 9.16 8.54 -13.41
C THR A 340 8.43 7.85 -12.26
N VAL A 341 7.69 8.63 -11.46
CA VAL A 341 6.86 8.16 -10.34
C VAL A 341 5.44 8.67 -10.50
N ALA A 342 4.46 7.83 -10.16
CA ALA A 342 3.06 8.22 -10.06
C ALA A 342 2.45 7.73 -8.75
N VAL A 343 1.75 8.62 -8.05
CA VAL A 343 1.09 8.34 -6.78
C VAL A 343 -0.37 8.72 -6.86
N LEU A 344 -1.25 7.83 -6.42
CA LEU A 344 -2.66 8.11 -6.16
C LEU A 344 -2.98 7.73 -4.72
N LEU A 345 -3.54 8.65 -3.97
CA LEU A 345 -4.03 8.44 -2.62
C LEU A 345 -5.53 8.78 -2.59
N THR A 346 -6.35 7.84 -2.17
CA THR A 346 -7.79 8.06 -1.98
C THR A 346 -8.30 7.34 -0.74
N ASN A 347 -9.49 7.71 -0.30
CA ASN A 347 -10.24 6.97 0.72
C ASN A 347 -11.51 6.33 0.12
N ARG A 348 -11.38 5.64 -1.03
CA ARG A 348 -12.51 5.07 -1.77
C ARG A 348 -13.47 4.20 -0.94
N VAL A 349 -13.01 3.70 0.21
CA VAL A 349 -13.79 2.85 1.11
C VAL A 349 -14.63 3.65 2.13
N HIS A 350 -14.58 4.98 2.09
CA HIS A 350 -15.32 5.85 3.00
C HIS A 350 -16.73 6.16 2.46
N PRO A 351 -17.80 6.03 3.24
CA PRO A 351 -17.85 5.43 4.59
C PRO A 351 -17.98 3.91 4.56
N HIS A 352 -18.23 3.30 3.41
CA HIS A 352 -18.39 1.86 3.22
C HIS A 352 -17.61 1.37 2.02
N ARG A 353 -17.25 0.08 1.99
CA ARG A 353 -16.69 -0.63 0.83
C ARG A 353 -17.71 -0.58 -0.30
N THR A 354 -17.75 0.51 -1.05
CA THR A 354 -18.69 0.73 -2.13
C THR A 354 -18.36 -0.16 -3.33
N ARG A 355 -19.29 -0.25 -4.28
CA ARG A 355 -19.02 -0.85 -5.61
C ARG A 355 -18.08 -0.01 -6.46
N PHE A 356 -17.74 1.21 -6.02
CA PHE A 356 -16.80 2.09 -6.67
C PHE A 356 -15.39 1.48 -6.68
N THR A 357 -14.78 1.46 -7.85
CA THR A 357 -13.40 1.03 -8.04
C THR A 357 -12.58 2.16 -8.61
N VAL A 358 -11.34 2.33 -8.11
CA VAL A 358 -10.39 3.33 -8.61
C VAL A 358 -9.53 2.82 -9.77
N GLU A 359 -9.81 1.64 -10.32
CA GLU A 359 -8.97 1.03 -11.37
C GLU A 359 -8.87 1.90 -12.62
N ARG A 360 -9.98 2.51 -13.04
CA ARG A 360 -9.98 3.45 -14.16
C ARG A 360 -9.06 4.65 -13.88
N SER A 361 -9.16 5.22 -12.69
CA SER A 361 -8.32 6.37 -12.29
C SER A 361 -6.85 6.00 -12.16
N ARG A 362 -6.54 4.79 -11.71
CA ARG A 362 -5.16 4.26 -11.70
C ARG A 362 -4.59 4.13 -13.11
N ARG A 363 -5.38 3.58 -14.05
CA ARG A 363 -4.99 3.45 -15.46
C ARG A 363 -4.81 4.81 -16.12
N GLU A 364 -5.68 5.77 -15.84
CA GLU A 364 -5.55 7.13 -16.36
C GLU A 364 -4.33 7.85 -15.78
N LEU A 365 -4.08 7.74 -14.46
CA LEU A 365 -2.86 8.26 -13.86
C LEU A 365 -1.60 7.63 -14.48
N ALA A 366 -1.62 6.32 -14.71
CA ALA A 366 -0.51 5.63 -15.36
C ALA A 366 -0.30 6.11 -16.81
N ARG A 367 -1.39 6.36 -17.55
CA ARG A 367 -1.32 6.95 -18.89
C ARG A 367 -0.74 8.37 -18.86
N LEU A 368 -1.16 9.21 -17.90
CA LEU A 368 -0.62 10.55 -17.71
C LEU A 368 0.87 10.52 -17.36
N ALA A 369 1.30 9.60 -16.52
CA ALA A 369 2.67 9.57 -16.01
C ALA A 369 3.67 8.93 -16.97
N PHE A 370 3.30 7.84 -17.62
CA PHE A 370 4.21 6.95 -18.34
C PHE A 370 3.87 6.78 -19.83
N GLY A 371 2.72 7.34 -20.27
CA GLY A 371 2.21 7.28 -21.64
C GLY A 371 2.80 8.30 -22.59
#